data_511fbd7995f7f5eb8546131e18deef56
#
_entry.id   511fbd7995f7f5eb8546131e18deef56
#
_cell.length_a   1.000
_cell.length_b   1.000
_cell.length_c   1.000
_cell.angle_alpha   90.00
_cell.angle_beta   90.00
_cell.angle_gamma   90.00
#
_symmetry.space_group_name_H-M   'P 1'
#
loop_
_entity.id
_entity.type
_entity.pdbx_description
1 polymer ?
#
loop_
_entity_poly.entity_id
_entity_poly.type
_entity_poly.pdbx_seq_one_letter_code
_entity_poly.pdbx_strand_id
1 'polypeptide(L)'
;MHDRILDFWFEEIEPVMWFKKDEDFDRLLHTRFGHIWQAAAAGELAGWRATVEGRLAEVIVLDQFSRNLFRGTPRSFSCDGMALILAQEAIRSGECERLSREQRGFLYLPFMHSESALIHRQALQLYTELNNGDQLDFELRHKAIIDRFGRYPHRNAILGRVSTPEEEEFLRQPGSGF
;
A
#
# COMPACT_ATOMS: atom_id res chain seq x y z
N MET A 1 5.97 20.31 1.56
CA MET A 1 6.14 19.28 2.63
C MET A 1 5.93 17.87 2.07
N HIS A 2 4.99 17.66 1.13
CA HIS A 2 4.84 16.39 0.43
C HIS A 2 6.10 16.00 -0.37
N ASP A 3 6.81 16.97 -0.94
CA ASP A 3 8.09 16.73 -1.65
C ASP A 3 9.08 15.95 -0.78
N ARG A 4 9.20 16.31 0.51
CA ARG A 4 10.09 15.60 1.45
C ARG A 4 9.75 14.12 1.63
N ILE A 5 8.48 13.74 1.47
CA ILE A 5 8.05 12.33 1.49
C ILE A 5 8.50 11.64 0.22
N LEU A 6 8.30 12.28 -0.93
CA LEU A 6 8.70 11.73 -2.22
C LEU A 6 10.23 11.66 -2.36
N ASP A 7 10.94 12.71 -1.97
CA ASP A 7 12.40 12.74 -1.96
C ASP A 7 12.94 11.62 -1.08
N PHE A 8 12.40 11.46 0.14
CA PHE A 8 12.81 10.37 1.03
C PHE A 8 12.53 9.00 0.40
N TRP A 9 11.34 8.79 -0.14
CA TRP A 9 10.90 7.48 -0.61
C TRP A 9 11.56 7.05 -1.91
N PHE A 10 11.80 7.98 -2.83
CA PHE A 10 12.30 7.67 -4.16
C PHE A 10 13.77 8.02 -4.39
N GLU A 11 14.36 8.92 -3.55
CA GLU A 11 15.72 9.41 -3.78
C GLU A 11 16.68 9.12 -2.61
N GLU A 12 16.21 9.17 -1.34
CA GLU A 12 17.09 8.95 -0.19
C GLU A 12 17.27 7.46 0.15
N ILE A 13 16.24 6.63 -0.02
CA ILE A 13 16.29 5.20 0.32
C ILE A 13 16.53 4.33 -0.92
N GLU A 14 17.29 3.26 -0.72
CA GLU A 14 17.49 2.27 -1.78
C GLU A 14 16.19 1.48 -2.04
N PRO A 15 15.85 1.17 -3.30
CA PRO A 15 14.63 0.44 -3.66
C PRO A 15 14.42 -0.87 -2.91
N VAL A 16 15.51 -1.57 -2.54
CA VAL A 16 15.45 -2.79 -1.75
C VAL A 16 14.77 -2.59 -0.38
N MET A 17 14.77 -1.36 0.14
CA MET A 17 14.19 -1.04 1.44
C MET A 17 12.66 -0.93 1.42
N TRP A 18 12.04 -0.68 0.27
CA TRP A 18 10.58 -0.47 0.18
C TRP A 18 9.75 -1.63 0.74
N PHE A 19 10.21 -2.88 0.52
CA PHE A 19 9.50 -4.08 0.93
C PHE A 19 10.26 -4.93 1.94
N LYS A 20 11.45 -4.46 2.36
CA LYS A 20 12.25 -5.16 3.36
C LYS A 20 11.67 -4.96 4.76
N LYS A 21 11.60 -6.05 5.53
CA LYS A 21 11.31 -5.98 6.97
C LYS A 21 12.61 -5.62 7.70
N ASP A 22 12.70 -4.38 8.20
CA ASP A 22 13.90 -3.84 8.84
C ASP A 22 13.49 -2.91 9.99
N GLU A 23 13.82 -3.31 11.21
CA GLU A 23 13.42 -2.58 12.42
C GLU A 23 14.12 -1.22 12.57
N ASP A 24 15.35 -1.07 12.07
CA ASP A 24 16.07 0.21 12.09
C ASP A 24 15.40 1.19 11.15
N PHE A 25 15.00 0.71 9.98
CA PHE A 25 14.23 1.49 9.02
C PHE A 25 12.85 1.88 9.58
N ASP A 26 12.16 0.95 10.22
CA ASP A 26 10.87 1.24 10.85
C ASP A 26 11.01 2.32 11.95
N ARG A 27 12.09 2.27 12.77
CA ARG A 27 12.39 3.31 13.77
C ARG A 27 12.74 4.66 13.13
N LEU A 28 13.50 4.65 12.05
CA LEU A 28 13.82 5.88 11.30
C LEU A 28 12.55 6.56 10.78
N LEU A 29 11.66 5.79 10.14
CA LEU A 29 10.37 6.29 9.67
C LEU A 29 9.54 6.88 10.80
N HIS A 30 9.46 6.17 11.94
CA HIS A 30 8.72 6.66 13.10
C HIS A 30 9.25 8.00 13.60
N THR A 31 10.56 8.12 13.71
CA THR A 31 11.22 9.35 14.19
C THR A 31 11.03 10.52 13.22
N ARG A 32 11.20 10.28 11.93
CA ARG A 32 11.15 11.35 10.91
C ARG A 32 9.73 11.75 10.53
N PHE A 33 8.80 10.79 10.44
CA PHE A 33 7.51 10.97 9.76
C PHE A 33 6.29 10.51 10.57
N GLY A 34 6.47 10.01 11.80
CA GLY A 34 5.35 9.57 12.65
C GLY A 34 4.28 10.65 12.86
N HIS A 35 4.70 11.92 13.02
CA HIS A 35 3.79 13.05 13.16
C HIS A 35 3.02 13.36 11.85
N ILE A 36 3.65 13.12 10.69
CA ILE A 36 3.00 13.29 9.39
C ILE A 36 1.97 12.18 9.18
N TRP A 37 2.29 10.94 9.58
CA TRP A 37 1.33 9.86 9.54
C TRP A 37 0.09 10.17 10.41
N GLN A 38 0.29 10.74 11.61
CA GLN A 38 -0.83 11.14 12.48
C GLN A 38 -1.72 12.19 11.81
N ALA A 39 -1.14 13.19 11.18
CA ALA A 39 -1.87 14.22 10.45
C ALA A 39 -2.61 13.62 9.23
N ALA A 40 -1.98 12.70 8.48
CA ALA A 40 -2.60 12.01 7.36
C ALA A 40 -3.80 11.17 7.81
N ALA A 41 -3.63 10.36 8.87
CA ALA A 41 -4.69 9.52 9.43
C ALA A 41 -5.85 10.34 10.01
N ALA A 42 -5.60 11.58 10.45
CA ALA A 42 -6.63 12.54 10.88
C ALA A 42 -7.27 13.32 9.71
N GLY A 43 -6.82 13.12 8.47
CA GLY A 43 -7.34 13.84 7.29
C GLY A 43 -6.86 15.29 7.16
N GLU A 44 -5.82 15.67 7.89
CA GLU A 44 -5.34 17.07 7.98
C GLU A 44 -4.48 17.50 6.79
N LEU A 45 -4.11 16.55 5.89
CA LEU A 45 -3.23 16.83 4.75
C LEU A 45 -3.99 17.20 3.47
N ALA A 46 -5.24 17.65 3.56
CA ALA A 46 -6.07 17.98 2.40
C ALA A 46 -5.41 18.95 1.41
N GLY A 47 -4.57 19.88 1.89
CA GLY A 47 -3.82 20.80 1.04
C GLY A 47 -2.82 20.13 0.10
N TRP A 48 -2.35 18.91 0.41
CA TRP A 48 -1.45 18.15 -0.47
C TRP A 48 -2.15 17.68 -1.76
N ARG A 49 -3.46 17.48 -1.70
CA ARG A 49 -4.28 16.93 -2.79
C ARG A 49 -4.46 17.89 -3.97
N ALA A 50 -3.91 19.11 -3.87
CA ALA A 50 -3.91 20.09 -4.96
C ALA A 50 -3.08 19.63 -6.18
N THR A 51 -2.11 18.71 -5.97
CA THR A 51 -1.26 18.14 -7.02
C THR A 51 -1.29 16.62 -6.98
N VAL A 52 -1.00 15.96 -8.09
CA VAL A 52 -0.95 14.49 -8.15
C VAL A 52 0.23 13.95 -7.34
N GLU A 53 1.33 14.68 -7.28
CA GLU A 53 2.50 14.36 -6.46
C GLU A 53 2.16 14.40 -4.97
N GLY A 54 1.40 15.41 -4.53
CA GLY A 54 0.95 15.51 -3.14
C GLY A 54 -0.06 14.41 -2.77
N ARG A 55 -0.92 13.99 -3.69
CA ARG A 55 -1.82 12.83 -3.52
C ARG A 55 -1.02 11.53 -3.38
N LEU A 56 -0.01 11.32 -4.23
CA LEU A 56 0.89 10.17 -4.13
C LEU A 56 1.60 10.14 -2.77
N ALA A 57 2.13 11.27 -2.31
CA ALA A 57 2.79 11.35 -1.01
C ALA A 57 1.85 10.96 0.14
N GLU A 58 0.59 11.45 0.13
CA GLU A 58 -0.40 11.09 1.13
C GLU A 58 -0.75 9.59 1.08
N VAL A 59 -0.87 9.01 -0.11
CA VAL A 59 -1.08 7.57 -0.31
C VAL A 59 0.10 6.77 0.27
N ILE A 60 1.34 7.13 -0.01
CA ILE A 60 2.54 6.46 0.54
C ILE A 60 2.52 6.52 2.08
N VAL A 61 2.21 7.67 2.67
CA VAL A 61 2.12 7.83 4.13
C VAL A 61 1.04 6.91 4.72
N LEU A 62 -0.13 6.86 4.13
CA LEU A 62 -1.27 6.09 4.66
C LEU A 62 -1.13 4.58 4.41
N ASP A 63 -0.56 4.18 3.27
CA ASP A 63 -0.42 2.78 2.90
C ASP A 63 0.92 2.20 3.38
N GLN A 64 2.05 2.73 2.93
CA GLN A 64 3.36 2.16 3.19
C GLN A 64 3.86 2.45 4.61
N PHE A 65 3.80 3.72 5.05
CA PHE A 65 4.27 4.05 6.39
C PHE A 65 3.43 3.37 7.48
N SER A 66 2.11 3.16 7.27
CA SER A 66 1.29 2.39 8.21
C SER A 66 1.86 0.99 8.45
N ARG A 67 2.31 0.32 7.39
CA ARG A 67 2.90 -1.01 7.46
C ARG A 67 4.23 -1.05 8.21
N ASN A 68 5.05 -0.04 8.03
CA ASN A 68 6.33 0.08 8.74
C ASN A 68 6.14 0.49 10.20
N LEU A 69 5.37 1.57 10.46
CA LEU A 69 5.20 2.16 11.79
C LEU A 69 4.47 1.24 12.77
N PHE A 70 3.57 0.39 12.26
CA PHE A 70 2.69 -0.43 13.09
C PHE A 70 2.76 -1.91 12.74
N ARG A 71 3.92 -2.37 12.25
CA ARG A 71 4.16 -3.75 11.84
C ARG A 71 3.67 -4.76 12.88
N GLY A 72 2.91 -5.75 12.46
CA GLY A 72 2.38 -6.80 13.33
C GLY A 72 1.19 -6.38 14.20
N THR A 73 0.63 -5.20 14.00
CA THR A 73 -0.56 -4.73 14.71
C THR A 73 -1.72 -4.42 13.75
N PRO A 74 -2.98 -4.42 14.20
CA PRO A 74 -4.13 -4.03 13.36
C PRO A 74 -4.01 -2.63 12.76
N ARG A 75 -3.26 -1.76 13.41
CA ARG A 75 -3.06 -0.37 12.99
C ARG A 75 -2.30 -0.27 11.65
N SER A 76 -1.51 -1.29 11.28
CA SER A 76 -0.82 -1.35 9.98
C SER A 76 -1.77 -1.35 8.78
N PHE A 77 -3.05 -1.72 8.98
CA PHE A 77 -4.08 -1.78 7.94
C PHE A 77 -5.20 -0.75 8.13
N SER A 78 -5.13 0.06 9.20
CA SER A 78 -6.24 0.95 9.59
C SER A 78 -6.54 2.05 8.58
N CYS A 79 -5.58 2.42 7.75
CA CYS A 79 -5.71 3.47 6.74
C CYS A 79 -5.89 2.94 5.31
N ASP A 80 -5.95 1.62 5.09
CA ASP A 80 -6.03 1.01 3.75
C ASP A 80 -7.22 1.57 2.94
N GLY A 81 -8.40 1.68 3.55
CA GLY A 81 -9.58 2.24 2.88
C GLY A 81 -9.43 3.71 2.48
N MET A 82 -8.78 4.52 3.34
CA MET A 82 -8.51 5.93 3.03
C MET A 82 -7.48 6.05 1.91
N ALA A 83 -6.40 5.30 1.97
CA ALA A 83 -5.38 5.27 0.92
C ALA A 83 -5.98 4.85 -0.44
N LEU A 84 -6.87 3.85 -0.45
CA LEU A 84 -7.55 3.41 -1.66
C LEU A 84 -8.42 4.51 -2.27
N ILE A 85 -9.26 5.18 -1.46
CA ILE A 85 -10.11 6.28 -1.94
C ILE A 85 -9.26 7.41 -2.52
N LEU A 86 -8.17 7.79 -1.85
CA LEU A 86 -7.27 8.83 -2.34
C LEU A 86 -6.56 8.43 -3.65
N ALA A 87 -6.16 7.17 -3.78
CA ALA A 87 -5.59 6.64 -5.02
C ALA A 87 -6.62 6.67 -6.17
N GLN A 88 -7.88 6.28 -5.90
CA GLN A 88 -8.97 6.37 -6.87
C GLN A 88 -9.22 7.81 -7.33
N GLU A 89 -9.22 8.77 -6.39
CA GLU A 89 -9.40 10.19 -6.73
C GLU A 89 -8.20 10.75 -7.51
N ALA A 90 -6.97 10.31 -7.19
CA ALA A 90 -5.78 10.69 -7.96
C ALA A 90 -5.87 10.19 -9.42
N ILE A 91 -6.30 8.95 -9.63
CA ILE A 91 -6.48 8.38 -10.97
C ILE A 91 -7.59 9.12 -11.72
N ARG A 92 -8.71 9.42 -11.05
CA ARG A 92 -9.84 10.16 -11.64
C ARG A 92 -9.46 11.56 -12.10
N SER A 93 -8.48 12.21 -11.47
CA SER A 93 -8.01 13.55 -11.89
C SER A 93 -7.42 13.57 -13.30
N GLY A 94 -6.99 12.40 -13.82
CA GLY A 94 -6.35 12.29 -15.15
C GLY A 94 -4.91 12.78 -15.17
N GLU A 95 -4.33 13.15 -14.02
CA GLU A 95 -2.98 13.73 -13.94
C GLU A 95 -1.87 12.69 -13.69
N CYS A 96 -2.21 11.39 -13.59
CA CYS A 96 -1.25 10.32 -13.27
C CYS A 96 -0.12 10.19 -14.31
N GLU A 97 -0.33 10.66 -15.54
CA GLU A 97 0.70 10.71 -16.59
C GLU A 97 1.93 11.55 -16.19
N ARG A 98 1.77 12.48 -15.25
CA ARG A 98 2.87 13.31 -14.71
C ARG A 98 3.79 12.54 -13.78
N LEU A 99 3.31 11.44 -13.21
CA LEU A 99 4.07 10.56 -12.34
C LEU A 99 4.93 9.59 -13.17
N SER A 100 6.12 9.27 -12.66
CA SER A 100 6.94 8.20 -13.25
C SER A 100 6.21 6.85 -13.17
N ARG A 101 6.67 5.86 -13.93
CA ARG A 101 6.13 4.50 -13.87
C ARG A 101 6.21 3.92 -12.45
N GLU A 102 7.32 4.12 -11.78
CA GLU A 102 7.54 3.68 -10.41
C GLU A 102 6.60 4.35 -9.43
N GLN A 103 6.45 5.67 -9.51
CA GLN A 103 5.52 6.45 -8.70
C GLN A 103 4.08 6.00 -8.90
N ARG A 104 3.67 5.73 -10.14
CA ARG A 104 2.33 5.16 -10.42
C ARG A 104 2.17 3.78 -9.80
N GLY A 105 3.22 2.95 -9.82
CA GLY A 105 3.21 1.66 -9.15
C GLY A 105 2.86 1.77 -7.67
N PHE A 106 3.45 2.73 -6.96
CA PHE A 106 3.12 3.01 -5.55
C PHE A 106 1.72 3.59 -5.37
N LEU A 107 1.26 4.45 -6.28
CA LEU A 107 -0.10 4.97 -6.25
C LEU A 107 -1.15 3.85 -6.37
N TYR A 108 -0.83 2.74 -7.03
CA TYR A 108 -1.74 1.62 -7.26
C TYR A 108 -1.69 0.56 -6.14
N LEU A 109 -0.71 0.59 -5.24
CA LEU A 109 -0.60 -0.40 -4.14
C LEU A 109 -1.87 -0.52 -3.28
N PRO A 110 -2.61 0.55 -2.94
CA PRO A 110 -3.85 0.39 -2.18
C PRO A 110 -4.91 -0.49 -2.86
N PHE A 111 -4.91 -0.58 -4.18
CA PHE A 111 -5.80 -1.50 -4.91
C PHE A 111 -5.36 -2.95 -4.68
N MET A 112 -4.05 -3.23 -4.79
CA MET A 112 -3.46 -4.55 -4.52
C MET A 112 -3.67 -4.98 -3.07
N HIS A 113 -3.70 -4.03 -2.13
CA HIS A 113 -3.87 -4.29 -0.70
C HIS A 113 -5.34 -4.47 -0.27
N SER A 114 -6.30 -4.22 -1.16
CA SER A 114 -7.73 -4.32 -0.86
C SER A 114 -8.17 -5.79 -0.71
N GLU A 115 -9.07 -6.06 0.24
CA GLU A 115 -9.73 -7.37 0.37
C GLU A 115 -11.04 -7.43 -0.46
N SER A 116 -11.07 -6.78 -1.63
CA SER A 116 -12.23 -6.73 -2.53
C SER A 116 -11.91 -7.26 -3.93
N ALA A 117 -12.55 -8.33 -4.34
CA ALA A 117 -12.41 -8.88 -5.70
C ALA A 117 -12.78 -7.86 -6.81
N LEU A 118 -13.69 -6.90 -6.51
CA LEU A 118 -14.01 -5.82 -7.44
C LEU A 118 -12.80 -4.90 -7.64
N ILE A 119 -12.13 -4.53 -6.55
CA ILE A 119 -10.95 -3.65 -6.60
C ILE A 119 -9.79 -4.35 -7.30
N HIS A 120 -9.59 -5.66 -7.08
CA HIS A 120 -8.56 -6.43 -7.80
C HIS A 120 -8.79 -6.52 -9.31
N ARG A 121 -10.04 -6.47 -9.79
CA ARG A 121 -10.29 -6.32 -11.23
C ARG A 121 -9.77 -4.99 -11.78
N GLN A 122 -9.92 -3.91 -11.00
CA GLN A 122 -9.37 -2.60 -11.36
C GLN A 122 -7.84 -2.59 -11.25
N ALA A 123 -7.29 -3.17 -10.18
CA ALA A 123 -5.84 -3.32 -10.00
C ALA A 123 -5.19 -4.05 -11.19
N LEU A 124 -5.77 -5.17 -11.61
CA LEU A 124 -5.28 -5.93 -12.76
C LEU A 124 -5.21 -5.08 -14.03
N GLN A 125 -6.22 -4.26 -14.29
CA GLN A 125 -6.20 -3.34 -15.44
C GLN A 125 -5.09 -2.30 -15.28
N LEU A 126 -4.99 -1.63 -14.12
CA LEU A 126 -3.99 -0.61 -13.85
C LEU A 126 -2.56 -1.13 -14.00
N TYR A 127 -2.25 -2.31 -13.44
CA TYR A 127 -0.91 -2.89 -13.53
C TYR A 127 -0.60 -3.46 -14.94
N THR A 128 -1.62 -3.89 -15.68
CA THR A 128 -1.46 -4.28 -17.09
C THR A 128 -1.08 -3.05 -17.93
N GLU A 129 -1.79 -1.94 -17.77
CA GLU A 129 -1.53 -0.68 -18.46
C GLU A 129 -0.19 -0.05 -18.05
N LEU A 130 0.21 -0.21 -16.79
CA LEU A 130 1.51 0.24 -16.28
C LEU A 130 2.69 -0.44 -16.99
N ASN A 131 2.47 -1.65 -17.52
CA ASN A 131 3.46 -2.45 -18.23
C ASN A 131 4.77 -2.67 -17.43
N ASN A 132 4.62 -3.01 -16.14
CA ASN A 132 5.69 -3.44 -15.26
C ASN A 132 5.43 -4.90 -14.86
N GLY A 133 6.19 -5.82 -15.47
CA GLY A 133 5.96 -7.26 -15.33
C GLY A 133 6.03 -7.76 -13.90
N ASP A 134 6.96 -7.26 -13.10
CA ASP A 134 7.13 -7.68 -11.71
C ASP A 134 5.92 -7.27 -10.86
N GLN A 135 5.46 -6.02 -11.01
CA GLN A 135 4.30 -5.53 -10.26
C GLN A 135 3.00 -6.20 -10.71
N LEU A 136 2.86 -6.50 -11.99
CA LEU A 136 1.72 -7.27 -12.49
C LEU A 136 1.71 -8.71 -11.92
N ASP A 137 2.87 -9.38 -11.84
CA ASP A 137 2.98 -10.70 -11.23
C ASP A 137 2.60 -10.68 -9.74
N PHE A 138 3.04 -9.65 -9.01
CA PHE A 138 2.62 -9.44 -7.62
C PHE A 138 1.09 -9.25 -7.51
N GLU A 139 0.48 -8.43 -8.36
CA GLU A 139 -0.98 -8.27 -8.37
C GLU A 139 -1.71 -9.58 -8.66
N LEU A 140 -1.25 -10.36 -9.63
CA LEU A 140 -1.85 -11.66 -9.96
C LEU A 140 -1.83 -12.62 -8.77
N ARG A 141 -0.74 -12.64 -8.00
CA ARG A 141 -0.63 -13.46 -6.78
C ARG A 141 -1.58 -12.97 -5.68
N HIS A 142 -1.65 -11.65 -5.45
CA HIS A 142 -2.58 -11.05 -4.48
C HIS A 142 -4.02 -11.35 -4.87
N LYS A 143 -4.38 -11.11 -6.13
CA LYS A 143 -5.71 -11.36 -6.66
C LYS A 143 -6.12 -12.82 -6.51
N ALA A 144 -5.22 -13.78 -6.76
CA ALA A 144 -5.52 -15.20 -6.61
C ALA A 144 -5.91 -15.56 -5.17
N ILE A 145 -5.31 -14.92 -4.17
CA ILE A 145 -5.68 -15.10 -2.76
C ILE A 145 -7.08 -14.53 -2.50
N ILE A 146 -7.35 -13.34 -3.00
CA ILE A 146 -8.68 -12.70 -2.82
C ILE A 146 -9.78 -13.45 -3.58
N ASP A 147 -9.50 -13.94 -4.78
CA ASP A 147 -10.46 -14.77 -5.54
C ASP A 147 -10.78 -16.07 -4.79
N ARG A 148 -9.82 -16.65 -4.06
CA ARG A 148 -9.98 -17.91 -3.33
C ARG A 148 -10.65 -17.72 -1.97
N PHE A 149 -10.22 -16.75 -1.18
CA PHE A 149 -10.59 -16.59 0.23
C PHE A 149 -11.47 -15.37 0.52
N GLY A 150 -11.57 -14.41 -0.42
CA GLY A 150 -12.27 -13.14 -0.21
C GLY A 150 -11.57 -12.20 0.78
N ARG A 151 -10.40 -12.60 1.29
CA ARG A 151 -9.57 -11.85 2.25
C ARG A 151 -8.14 -12.36 2.21
N TYR A 152 -7.24 -11.63 2.90
CA TYR A 152 -5.87 -12.06 3.11
C TYR A 152 -5.74 -12.89 4.39
N PRO A 153 -5.56 -14.23 4.32
CA PRO A 153 -5.46 -15.09 5.53
C PRO A 153 -4.32 -14.69 6.46
N HIS A 154 -3.18 -14.19 5.93
CA HIS A 154 -2.04 -13.75 6.75
C HIS A 154 -2.36 -12.58 7.67
N ARG A 155 -3.43 -11.82 7.42
CA ARG A 155 -3.91 -10.74 8.30
C ARG A 155 -4.80 -11.25 9.43
N ASN A 156 -5.29 -12.49 9.37
CA ASN A 156 -6.32 -12.99 10.30
C ASN A 156 -5.86 -12.88 11.75
N ALA A 157 -4.69 -13.42 12.09
CA ALA A 157 -4.18 -13.37 13.46
C ALA A 157 -4.00 -11.93 13.95
N ILE A 158 -3.47 -11.05 13.11
CA ILE A 158 -3.25 -9.63 13.45
C ILE A 158 -4.58 -8.90 13.68
N LEU A 159 -5.61 -9.22 12.90
CA LEU A 159 -6.93 -8.57 12.97
C LEU A 159 -7.92 -9.29 13.92
N GLY A 160 -7.47 -10.31 14.64
CA GLY A 160 -8.32 -11.10 15.54
C GLY A 160 -9.41 -11.90 14.80
N ARG A 161 -9.18 -12.25 13.52
CA ARG A 161 -10.09 -13.06 12.72
C ARG A 161 -9.74 -14.54 12.85
N VAL A 162 -10.74 -15.39 12.98
CA VAL A 162 -10.54 -16.85 12.99
C VAL A 162 -10.26 -17.32 11.56
N SER A 163 -9.20 -18.10 11.38
CA SER A 163 -8.90 -18.76 10.11
C SER A 163 -9.73 -20.02 9.91
N THR A 164 -10.16 -20.27 8.68
CA THR A 164 -10.77 -21.56 8.30
C THR A 164 -9.68 -22.63 8.17
N PRO A 165 -10.02 -23.95 8.22
CA PRO A 165 -9.03 -25.00 7.99
C PRO A 165 -8.29 -24.88 6.66
N GLU A 166 -8.97 -24.41 5.61
CA GLU A 166 -8.37 -24.19 4.30
C GLU A 166 -7.37 -23.01 4.31
N GLU A 167 -7.68 -21.93 5.02
CA GLU A 167 -6.75 -20.81 5.22
C GLU A 167 -5.54 -21.20 6.05
N GLU A 168 -5.72 -22.04 7.08
CA GLU A 168 -4.60 -22.57 7.88
C GLU A 168 -3.65 -23.43 7.04
N GLU A 169 -4.20 -24.27 6.15
CA GLU A 169 -3.39 -25.06 5.23
C GLU A 169 -2.64 -24.17 4.23
N PHE A 170 -3.30 -23.15 3.71
CA PHE A 170 -2.67 -22.15 2.83
C PHE A 170 -1.53 -21.41 3.54
N LEU A 171 -1.72 -21.01 4.81
CA LEU A 171 -0.72 -20.27 5.58
C LEU A 171 0.57 -21.07 5.87
N ARG A 172 0.56 -22.41 5.73
CA ARG A 172 1.77 -23.25 5.84
C ARG A 172 2.60 -23.25 4.56
N GLN A 173 2.08 -22.74 3.46
CA GLN A 173 2.75 -22.76 2.16
C GLN A 173 3.69 -21.57 1.99
N PRO A 174 4.83 -21.72 1.28
CA PRO A 174 5.65 -20.58 0.88
C PRO A 174 4.84 -19.57 0.06
N GLY A 175 5.04 -18.28 0.30
CA GLY A 175 4.32 -17.22 -0.44
C GLY A 175 2.89 -16.98 0.03
N SER A 176 2.48 -17.52 1.17
CA SER A 176 1.15 -17.29 1.76
C SER A 176 0.97 -15.91 2.40
N GLY A 177 2.04 -15.13 2.53
CA GLY A 177 2.04 -13.76 3.07
C GLY A 177 3.03 -12.87 2.32
N PHE A 178 2.82 -11.55 2.42
CA PHE A 178 3.62 -10.51 1.77
C PHE A 178 4.25 -9.57 2.79
#